data_573db0ffc3cc00e996cdddcc27aada49
#
_entry.id   573db0ffc3cc00e996cdddcc27aada49
#
_cell.length_a   1.000
_cell.length_b   1.000
_cell.length_c   1.000
_cell.angle_alpha   90.00
_cell.angle_beta   90.00
_cell.angle_gamma   90.00
#
_symmetry.space_group_name_H-M   'P 1'
#
loop_
_entity.id
_entity.type
_entity.pdbx_description
1 polymer ?
#
loop_
_entity_poly.entity_id
_entity_poly.type
_entity_poly.pdbx_seq_one_letter_code
_entity_poly.pdbx_strand_id
1 'polypeptide(L)'
;MSFTLYDYVLSGNCYKIRLLAALLGVKYDSVAVDFHPGNEHRSEPMLTLNPAGTLPVVVADGMVLTETPAMLAWLAARFDDSGKWWPRSDPRAAAEIQQWLAFSSELSATAGAARLHAILNRPLDIDAARAAAHRALRRIELHLSERVFDQGIWLVGDHPTIADIACFPYIALSPDAGIEHDAYPAIRGWLYAMRGLPGFITMPGIHAMHDQRGEEDANV
;
A
#
# COMPACT_ATOMS: atom_id res chain seq x y z
N MET A 1 -8.16 9.06 20.93
CA MET A 1 -8.55 9.85 19.75
C MET A 1 -8.64 8.90 18.59
N SER A 2 -9.71 8.93 17.81
CA SER A 2 -10.02 8.04 16.70
C SER A 2 -10.04 8.87 15.42
N PHE A 3 -9.90 8.24 14.28
CA PHE A 3 -10.14 8.84 12.97
C PHE A 3 -11.17 8.01 12.21
N THR A 4 -11.79 8.60 11.21
CA THR A 4 -12.71 7.90 10.31
C THR A 4 -12.02 7.67 8.97
N LEU A 5 -12.02 6.41 8.51
CA LEU A 5 -11.54 6.01 7.20
C LEU A 5 -12.74 5.70 6.28
N TYR A 6 -12.89 6.45 5.22
CA TYR A 6 -13.77 6.08 4.11
C TYR A 6 -13.03 5.10 3.21
N ASP A 7 -13.53 3.89 3.15
CA ASP A 7 -12.80 2.70 2.71
C ASP A 7 -13.50 1.96 1.57
N TYR A 8 -12.70 1.34 0.72
CA TYR A 8 -13.17 0.31 -0.22
C TYR A 8 -12.27 -0.92 -0.10
N VAL A 9 -12.88 -2.07 0.17
CA VAL A 9 -12.18 -3.32 0.54
C VAL A 9 -11.12 -3.75 -0.48
N LEU A 10 -11.35 -3.55 -1.78
CA LEU A 10 -10.42 -3.93 -2.86
C LEU A 10 -9.39 -2.84 -3.19
N SER A 11 -9.44 -1.68 -2.54
CA SER A 11 -8.50 -0.58 -2.78
C SER A 11 -7.15 -0.83 -2.11
N GLY A 12 -6.08 -0.90 -2.89
CA GLY A 12 -4.71 -0.96 -2.37
C GLY A 12 -4.34 0.30 -1.58
N ASN A 13 -4.84 1.48 -1.98
CA ASN A 13 -4.59 2.71 -1.24
C ASN A 13 -5.31 2.73 0.11
N CYS A 14 -6.57 2.27 0.18
CA CYS A 14 -7.27 2.12 1.45
C CYS A 14 -6.55 1.10 2.34
N TYR A 15 -6.08 0.01 1.77
CA TYR A 15 -5.35 -1.01 2.50
C TYR A 15 -4.04 -0.48 3.11
N LYS A 16 -3.33 0.45 2.48
CA LYS A 16 -2.15 1.10 3.09
C LYS A 16 -2.48 1.70 4.46
N ILE A 17 -3.63 2.36 4.57
CA ILE A 17 -4.08 2.99 5.83
C ILE A 17 -4.49 1.92 6.85
N ARG A 18 -5.25 0.91 6.41
CA ARG A 18 -5.63 -0.22 7.27
C ARG A 18 -4.41 -0.96 7.81
N LEU A 19 -3.43 -1.25 6.93
CA LEU A 19 -2.22 -1.97 7.31
C LEU A 19 -1.39 -1.19 8.33
N LEU A 20 -1.12 0.09 8.07
CA LEU A 20 -0.35 0.89 9.02
C LEU A 20 -1.08 1.03 10.37
N ALA A 21 -2.41 1.26 10.35
CA ALA A 21 -3.20 1.33 11.57
C ALA A 21 -3.12 0.02 12.38
N ALA A 22 -3.20 -1.14 11.70
CA ALA A 22 -3.07 -2.45 12.33
C ALA A 22 -1.68 -2.66 12.93
N LEU A 23 -0.60 -2.34 12.21
CA LEU A 23 0.77 -2.46 12.67
C LEU A 23 1.09 -1.52 13.86
N LEU A 24 0.40 -0.38 13.94
CA LEU A 24 0.47 0.55 15.06
C LEU A 24 -0.50 0.19 16.22
N GLY A 25 -1.38 -0.81 16.05
CA GLY A 25 -2.40 -1.15 17.04
C GLY A 25 -3.46 -0.06 17.22
N VAL A 26 -3.67 0.79 16.21
CA VAL A 26 -4.61 1.93 16.26
C VAL A 26 -6.00 1.50 15.85
N LYS A 27 -6.99 1.82 16.68
CA LYS A 27 -8.42 1.66 16.36
C LYS A 27 -8.94 2.90 15.66
N TYR A 28 -9.83 2.69 14.69
CA TYR A 28 -10.47 3.75 13.90
C TYR A 28 -11.89 3.33 13.51
N ASP A 29 -12.69 4.29 13.08
CA ASP A 29 -14.01 4.05 12.53
C ASP A 29 -13.92 3.88 11.02
N SER A 30 -14.48 2.79 10.47
CA SER A 30 -14.47 2.52 9.03
C SER A 30 -15.86 2.75 8.45
N VAL A 31 -15.91 3.55 7.38
CA VAL A 31 -17.11 3.78 6.56
C VAL A 31 -16.87 3.14 5.21
N ALA A 32 -17.59 2.06 4.93
CA ALA A 32 -17.54 1.40 3.64
C ALA A 32 -18.18 2.29 2.57
N VAL A 33 -17.46 2.47 1.44
CA VAL A 33 -17.95 3.23 0.29
C VAL A 33 -18.15 2.29 -0.89
N ASP A 34 -19.35 2.25 -1.48
CA ASP A 34 -19.60 1.48 -2.69
C ASP A 34 -18.92 2.13 -3.91
N PHE A 35 -17.61 1.87 -4.02
CA PHE A 35 -16.81 2.37 -5.13
C PHE A 35 -17.21 1.73 -6.46
N HIS A 36 -17.57 0.44 -6.43
CA HIS A 36 -18.01 -0.32 -7.58
C HIS A 36 -18.99 -1.43 -7.13
N PRO A 37 -20.18 -1.57 -7.76
CA PRO A 37 -20.63 -0.83 -8.93
C PRO A 37 -21.28 0.53 -8.64
N GLY A 38 -21.59 0.88 -7.38
CA GLY A 38 -22.43 2.02 -7.00
C GLY A 38 -21.85 3.41 -7.28
N ASN A 39 -20.50 3.54 -7.49
CA ASN A 39 -19.83 4.83 -7.72
C ASN A 39 -20.09 5.87 -6.62
N GLU A 40 -20.37 5.44 -5.38
CA GLU A 40 -20.68 6.31 -4.24
C GLU A 40 -19.58 7.35 -3.96
N HIS A 41 -18.32 7.01 -4.24
CA HIS A 41 -17.17 7.93 -4.13
C HIS A 41 -17.34 9.20 -4.98
N ARG A 42 -18.29 9.24 -5.91
CA ARG A 42 -18.65 10.38 -6.76
C ARG A 42 -19.98 11.02 -6.39
N SER A 43 -20.59 10.60 -5.29
CA SER A 43 -21.79 11.25 -4.76
C SER A 43 -21.48 12.62 -4.17
N GLU A 44 -22.48 13.50 -4.08
CA GLU A 44 -22.33 14.84 -3.51
C GLU A 44 -21.67 14.85 -2.12
N PRO A 45 -22.08 14.00 -1.14
CA PRO A 45 -21.43 13.96 0.16
C PRO A 45 -19.94 13.61 0.07
N MET A 46 -19.56 12.64 -0.78
CA MET A 46 -18.18 12.24 -0.95
C MET A 46 -17.35 13.28 -1.70
N LEU A 47 -17.90 13.94 -2.71
CA LEU A 47 -17.24 15.02 -3.44
C LEU A 47 -17.06 16.29 -2.58
N THR A 48 -17.89 16.49 -1.56
CA THR A 48 -17.70 17.55 -0.57
C THR A 48 -16.47 17.26 0.31
N LEU A 49 -16.23 15.99 0.67
CA LEU A 49 -15.04 15.56 1.43
C LEU A 49 -13.79 15.52 0.53
N ASN A 50 -13.92 14.99 -0.68
CA ASN A 50 -12.82 14.85 -1.63
C ASN A 50 -13.30 15.18 -3.07
N PRO A 51 -13.09 16.41 -3.54
CA PRO A 51 -13.49 16.82 -4.89
C PRO A 51 -12.86 15.99 -6.01
N ALA A 52 -11.73 15.30 -5.77
CA ALA A 52 -11.12 14.40 -6.75
C ALA A 52 -11.92 13.09 -6.94
N GLY A 53 -12.87 12.78 -6.06
CA GLY A 53 -13.68 11.55 -6.12
C GLY A 53 -12.81 10.29 -6.06
N THR A 54 -11.82 10.27 -5.17
CA THR A 54 -10.91 9.14 -4.95
C THR A 54 -10.99 8.63 -3.52
N LEU A 55 -10.55 7.40 -3.29
CA LEU A 55 -10.42 6.77 -1.99
C LEU A 55 -8.96 6.35 -1.73
N PRO A 56 -8.52 6.30 -0.46
CA PRO A 56 -9.25 6.60 0.78
C PRO A 56 -9.51 8.09 1.01
N VAL A 57 -10.39 8.38 1.99
CA VAL A 57 -10.47 9.67 2.67
C VAL A 57 -10.33 9.42 4.17
N VAL A 58 -9.53 10.20 4.85
CA VAL A 58 -9.37 10.18 6.31
C VAL A 58 -9.90 11.48 6.89
N VAL A 59 -10.79 11.37 7.89
CA VAL A 59 -11.31 12.51 8.65
C VAL A 59 -10.86 12.37 10.12
N ALA A 60 -10.19 13.38 10.64
CA ALA A 60 -9.70 13.41 12.01
C ALA A 60 -9.62 14.84 12.55
N ASP A 61 -10.18 15.07 13.73
CA ASP A 61 -10.08 16.38 14.44
C ASP A 61 -10.46 17.59 13.55
N GLY A 62 -11.48 17.42 12.68
CA GLY A 62 -11.92 18.47 11.74
C GLY A 62 -11.04 18.62 10.48
N MET A 63 -9.99 17.85 10.35
CA MET A 63 -9.13 17.78 9.16
C MET A 63 -9.60 16.67 8.22
N VAL A 64 -9.55 16.93 6.91
CA VAL A 64 -9.79 15.94 5.86
C VAL A 64 -8.49 15.73 5.09
N LEU A 65 -8.04 14.48 5.00
CA LEU A 65 -6.90 14.08 4.18
C LEU A 65 -7.41 13.23 3.01
N THR A 66 -6.90 13.50 1.82
CA THR A 66 -7.31 12.84 0.56
C THR A 66 -6.18 12.16 -0.19
N GLU A 67 -4.92 12.43 0.23
CA GLU A 67 -3.73 11.83 -0.39
C GLU A 67 -3.11 10.76 0.53
N THR A 68 -3.00 9.55 0.02
CA THR A 68 -2.49 8.40 0.80
C THR A 68 -1.09 8.64 1.41
N PRO A 69 -0.10 9.23 0.71
CA PRO A 69 1.19 9.55 1.30
C PRO A 69 1.08 10.48 2.51
N ALA A 70 0.21 11.49 2.43
CA ALA A 70 -0.03 12.41 3.54
C ALA A 70 -0.72 11.73 4.72
N MET A 71 -1.67 10.83 4.46
CA MET A 71 -2.33 10.03 5.48
C MET A 71 -1.33 9.13 6.23
N LEU A 72 -0.44 8.45 5.51
CA LEU A 72 0.60 7.61 6.11
C LEU A 72 1.54 8.43 7.00
N ALA A 73 2.00 9.58 6.51
CA ALA A 73 2.83 10.49 7.28
C ALA A 73 2.11 10.99 8.55
N TRP A 74 0.83 11.36 8.42
CA TRP A 74 0.01 11.81 9.54
C TRP A 74 -0.20 10.70 10.57
N LEU A 75 -0.55 9.47 10.14
CA LEU A 75 -0.73 8.32 11.03
C LEU A 75 0.54 8.02 11.82
N ALA A 76 1.69 7.91 11.14
CA ALA A 76 2.96 7.67 11.78
C ALA A 76 3.34 8.82 12.74
N ALA A 77 3.16 10.08 12.32
CA ALA A 77 3.44 11.23 13.17
C ALA A 77 2.56 11.30 14.42
N ARG A 78 1.32 10.79 14.33
CA ARG A 78 0.30 10.94 15.37
C ARG A 78 0.26 9.78 16.34
N PHE A 79 0.58 8.56 15.90
CA PHE A 79 0.35 7.32 16.65
C PHE A 79 1.60 6.46 16.83
N ASP A 80 2.72 6.77 16.17
CA ASP A 80 3.98 6.08 16.39
C ASP A 80 4.86 6.83 17.39
N ASP A 81 4.75 6.47 18.66
CA ASP A 81 5.60 7.03 19.72
C ASP A 81 7.08 6.63 19.57
N SER A 82 7.36 5.54 18.87
CA SER A 82 8.74 5.08 18.62
C SER A 82 9.49 5.94 17.60
N GLY A 83 8.76 6.62 16.71
CA GLY A 83 9.30 7.38 15.60
C GLY A 83 9.95 6.53 14.50
N LYS A 84 9.84 5.20 14.56
CA LYS A 84 10.46 4.28 13.59
C LYS A 84 9.77 4.32 12.23
N TRP A 85 8.44 4.39 12.20
CA TRP A 85 7.71 4.42 10.93
C TRP A 85 7.97 5.69 10.12
N TRP A 86 8.24 6.79 10.81
CA TRP A 86 8.61 8.07 10.22
C TRP A 86 9.66 8.79 11.09
N PRO A 87 10.97 8.55 10.88
CA PRO A 87 12.05 9.13 11.68
C PRO A 87 12.30 10.60 11.33
N ARG A 88 11.40 11.49 11.74
CA ARG A 88 11.43 12.94 11.42
C ARG A 88 12.65 13.67 11.98
N SER A 89 13.27 13.13 13.00
CA SER A 89 14.50 13.67 13.60
C SER A 89 15.76 13.35 12.78
N ASP A 90 15.68 12.42 11.83
CA ASP A 90 16.75 12.14 10.86
C ASP A 90 16.35 12.72 9.50
N PRO A 91 16.91 13.89 9.10
CA PRO A 91 16.56 14.53 7.83
C PRO A 91 16.88 13.69 6.60
N ARG A 92 17.93 12.83 6.67
CA ARG A 92 18.29 11.94 5.56
C ARG A 92 17.26 10.85 5.38
N ALA A 93 16.97 10.10 6.43
CA ALA A 93 15.97 9.04 6.37
C ALA A 93 14.59 9.60 6.00
N ALA A 94 14.21 10.75 6.55
CA ALA A 94 12.95 11.42 6.20
C ALA A 94 12.88 11.77 4.70
N ALA A 95 13.98 12.27 4.11
CA ALA A 95 14.03 12.60 2.67
C ALA A 95 13.99 11.34 1.80
N GLU A 96 14.70 10.28 2.17
CA GLU A 96 14.66 8.98 1.46
C GLU A 96 13.25 8.37 1.50
N ILE A 97 12.59 8.39 2.65
CA ILE A 97 11.18 7.95 2.78
C ILE A 97 10.26 8.78 1.89
N GLN A 98 10.44 10.11 1.88
CA GLN A 98 9.60 10.99 1.05
C GLN A 98 9.74 10.67 -0.45
N GLN A 99 10.91 10.27 -0.93
CA GLN A 99 11.10 9.83 -2.31
C GLN A 99 10.25 8.58 -2.63
N TRP A 100 10.20 7.61 -1.70
CA TRP A 100 9.39 6.41 -1.87
C TRP A 100 7.89 6.68 -1.75
N LEU A 101 7.49 7.61 -0.89
CA LEU A 101 6.10 8.07 -0.82
C LEU A 101 5.66 8.69 -2.15
N ALA A 102 6.48 9.56 -2.75
CA ALA A 102 6.21 10.13 -4.06
C ALA A 102 6.17 9.04 -5.15
N PHE A 103 7.12 8.11 -5.13
CA PHE A 103 7.17 6.97 -6.06
C PHE A 103 5.95 6.05 -5.94
N SER A 104 5.36 5.91 -4.76
CA SER A 104 4.18 5.09 -4.57
C SER A 104 2.97 5.54 -5.41
N SER A 105 2.94 6.79 -5.83
CA SER A 105 1.93 7.32 -6.75
C SER A 105 2.12 6.77 -8.17
N GLU A 106 3.36 6.56 -8.61
CA GLU A 106 3.66 5.89 -9.88
C GLU A 106 3.17 4.44 -9.86
N LEU A 107 3.38 3.72 -8.75
CA LEU A 107 2.86 2.35 -8.59
C LEU A 107 1.33 2.31 -8.65
N SER A 108 0.67 3.28 -8.03
CA SER A 108 -0.80 3.41 -8.10
C SER A 108 -1.28 3.67 -9.54
N ALA A 109 -0.59 4.52 -10.28
CA ALA A 109 -0.93 4.90 -11.65
C ALA A 109 -0.59 3.82 -12.68
N THR A 110 0.27 2.87 -12.36
CA THR A 110 0.72 1.79 -13.25
C THR A 110 0.15 0.43 -12.82
N ALA A 111 0.75 -0.26 -11.88
CA ALA A 111 0.29 -1.56 -11.38
C ALA A 111 -1.13 -1.49 -10.79
N GLY A 112 -1.44 -0.41 -10.05
CA GLY A 112 -2.78 -0.17 -9.51
C GLY A 112 -3.83 0.03 -10.60
N ALA A 113 -3.54 0.79 -11.64
CA ALA A 113 -4.44 0.99 -12.77
C ALA A 113 -4.64 -0.30 -13.57
N ALA A 114 -3.57 -1.06 -13.83
CA ALA A 114 -3.64 -2.36 -14.49
C ALA A 114 -4.51 -3.35 -13.70
N ARG A 115 -4.39 -3.37 -12.37
CA ARG A 115 -5.26 -4.17 -11.50
C ARG A 115 -6.72 -3.75 -11.59
N LEU A 116 -7.02 -2.45 -11.53
CA LEU A 116 -8.40 -1.97 -11.65
C LEU A 116 -9.02 -2.33 -13.01
N HIS A 117 -8.22 -2.32 -14.09
CA HIS A 117 -8.66 -2.86 -15.38
C HIS A 117 -9.02 -4.35 -15.26
N ALA A 118 -8.13 -5.16 -14.68
CA ALA A 118 -8.32 -6.60 -14.59
C ALA A 118 -9.53 -7.01 -13.73
N ILE A 119 -9.73 -6.36 -12.56
CA ILE A 119 -10.78 -6.77 -11.60
C ILE A 119 -12.11 -6.04 -11.78
N LEU A 120 -12.13 -4.83 -12.36
CA LEU A 120 -13.33 -3.99 -12.51
C LEU A 120 -13.63 -3.62 -13.97
N ASN A 121 -12.87 -4.19 -14.93
CA ASN A 121 -13.03 -3.93 -16.36
C ASN A 121 -12.99 -2.43 -16.74
N ARG A 122 -12.17 -1.66 -16.05
CA ARG A 122 -12.00 -0.23 -16.36
C ARG A 122 -11.21 -0.05 -17.64
N PRO A 123 -11.62 0.85 -18.56
CA PRO A 123 -10.89 1.10 -19.82
C PRO A 123 -9.44 1.51 -19.56
N LEU A 124 -8.50 0.83 -20.18
CA LEU A 124 -7.06 1.08 -20.05
C LEU A 124 -6.30 0.45 -21.24
N ASP A 125 -5.24 1.09 -21.71
CA ASP A 125 -4.20 0.42 -22.48
C ASP A 125 -3.39 -0.47 -21.53
N ILE A 126 -3.81 -1.73 -21.43
CA ILE A 126 -3.25 -2.68 -20.46
C ILE A 126 -1.78 -3.00 -20.75
N ASP A 127 -1.38 -3.06 -22.02
CA ASP A 127 0.00 -3.39 -22.39
C ASP A 127 0.94 -2.22 -22.03
N ALA A 128 0.54 -1.00 -22.30
CA ALA A 128 1.28 0.19 -21.86
C ALA A 128 1.37 0.27 -20.33
N ALA A 129 0.29 -0.04 -19.62
CA ALA A 129 0.25 -0.03 -18.15
C ALA A 129 1.16 -1.13 -17.56
N ARG A 130 1.12 -2.35 -18.08
CA ARG A 130 2.03 -3.44 -17.68
C ARG A 130 3.50 -3.08 -17.92
N ALA A 131 3.81 -2.55 -19.11
CA ALA A 131 5.16 -2.12 -19.42
C ALA A 131 5.67 -1.02 -18.45
N ALA A 132 4.81 -0.06 -18.10
CA ALA A 132 5.13 0.96 -17.10
C ALA A 132 5.31 0.37 -15.70
N ALA A 133 4.43 -0.54 -15.27
CA ALA A 133 4.56 -1.26 -14.01
C ALA A 133 5.87 -2.05 -13.92
N HIS A 134 6.26 -2.79 -14.97
CA HIS A 134 7.54 -3.47 -15.01
C HIS A 134 8.75 -2.53 -14.90
N ARG A 135 8.67 -1.30 -15.44
CA ARG A 135 9.73 -0.29 -15.22
C ARG A 135 9.80 0.14 -13.76
N ALA A 136 8.65 0.37 -13.12
CA ALA A 136 8.58 0.71 -11.71
C ALA A 136 9.09 -0.43 -10.81
N LEU A 137 8.70 -1.70 -11.10
CA LEU A 137 9.19 -2.86 -10.36
C LEU A 137 10.71 -3.02 -10.49
N ARG A 138 11.27 -2.83 -11.69
CA ARG A 138 12.74 -2.89 -11.88
C ARG A 138 13.48 -1.86 -11.03
N ARG A 139 12.94 -0.66 -10.86
CA ARG A 139 13.55 0.37 -9.99
C ARG A 139 13.61 -0.10 -8.54
N ILE A 140 12.54 -0.69 -8.02
CA ILE A 140 12.52 -1.25 -6.66
C ILE A 140 13.43 -2.47 -6.54
N GLU A 141 13.40 -3.38 -7.52
CA GLU A 141 14.25 -4.57 -7.54
C GLU A 141 15.74 -4.21 -7.46
N LEU A 142 16.19 -3.25 -8.27
CA LEU A 142 17.58 -2.78 -8.23
C LEU A 142 17.93 -2.21 -6.86
N HIS A 143 17.09 -1.33 -6.32
CA HIS A 143 17.30 -0.74 -5.00
C HIS A 143 17.37 -1.81 -3.89
N LEU A 144 16.41 -2.74 -3.86
CA LEU A 144 16.39 -3.81 -2.86
C LEU A 144 17.57 -4.78 -3.04
N SER A 145 17.98 -5.07 -4.28
CA SER A 145 19.16 -5.90 -4.55
C SER A 145 20.46 -5.28 -4.01
N GLU A 146 20.62 -3.97 -4.13
CA GLU A 146 21.73 -3.23 -3.52
C GLU A 146 21.66 -3.30 -1.99
N ARG A 147 20.47 -3.16 -1.42
CA ARG A 147 20.25 -3.26 0.05
C ARG A 147 20.64 -4.62 0.62
N VAL A 148 20.44 -5.71 -0.13
CA VAL A 148 20.82 -7.07 0.33
C VAL A 148 22.32 -7.17 0.60
N PHE A 149 23.17 -6.50 -0.16
CA PHE A 149 24.63 -6.48 0.11
C PHE A 149 24.97 -5.82 1.44
N ASP A 150 24.17 -4.84 1.87
CA ASP A 150 24.29 -4.16 3.16
C ASP A 150 23.50 -4.85 4.28
N GLN A 151 23.03 -6.09 4.07
CA GLN A 151 22.16 -6.86 4.96
C GLN A 151 20.82 -6.18 5.28
N GLY A 152 20.39 -5.26 4.43
CA GLY A 152 19.09 -4.60 4.52
C GLY A 152 18.04 -5.29 3.66
N ILE A 153 16.78 -5.22 4.09
CA ILE A 153 15.62 -5.73 3.33
C ILE A 153 14.54 -4.67 3.12
N TRP A 154 14.60 -3.57 3.85
CA TRP A 154 13.62 -2.48 3.81
C TRP A 154 14.03 -1.40 2.82
N LEU A 155 13.05 -0.63 2.33
CA LEU A 155 13.32 0.46 1.37
C LEU A 155 14.21 1.55 1.97
N VAL A 156 14.10 1.81 3.29
CA VAL A 156 14.92 2.78 4.00
C VAL A 156 15.30 2.24 5.38
N GLY A 157 16.56 2.39 5.77
CA GLY A 157 17.01 1.99 7.11
C GLY A 157 17.05 0.47 7.32
N ASP A 158 16.99 0.04 8.58
CA ASP A 158 17.11 -1.35 9.04
C ASP A 158 15.80 -1.96 9.55
N HIS A 159 14.71 -1.22 9.47
CA HIS A 159 13.36 -1.61 9.87
C HIS A 159 12.32 -1.08 8.87
N PRO A 160 11.07 -1.63 8.86
CA PRO A 160 10.03 -1.14 7.97
C PRO A 160 9.63 0.29 8.33
N THR A 161 9.31 1.08 7.28
CA THR A 161 8.85 2.46 7.40
C THR A 161 7.56 2.67 6.61
N ILE A 162 7.00 3.87 6.65
CA ILE A 162 5.85 4.21 5.80
C ILE A 162 6.20 4.16 4.30
N ALA A 163 7.47 4.16 3.91
CA ALA A 163 7.90 3.92 2.53
C ALA A 163 7.50 2.51 2.07
N ASP A 164 7.76 1.51 2.93
CA ASP A 164 7.42 0.12 2.67
C ASP A 164 5.90 -0.05 2.57
N ILE A 165 5.14 0.53 3.52
CA ILE A 165 3.67 0.51 3.49
C ILE A 165 3.11 1.16 2.22
N ALA A 166 3.71 2.27 1.77
CA ALA A 166 3.24 2.99 0.59
C ALA A 166 3.44 2.21 -0.71
N CYS A 167 4.54 1.45 -0.83
CA CYS A 167 4.88 0.71 -2.04
C CYS A 167 4.26 -0.70 -2.07
N PHE A 168 4.10 -1.34 -0.91
CA PHE A 168 3.75 -2.76 -0.77
C PHE A 168 2.48 -3.20 -1.52
N PRO A 169 1.30 -2.56 -1.37
CA PRO A 169 0.06 -3.17 -1.87
C PRO A 169 0.04 -3.35 -3.39
N TYR A 170 0.43 -2.36 -4.15
CA TYR A 170 0.36 -2.46 -5.61
C TYR A 170 1.45 -3.32 -6.23
N ILE A 171 2.53 -3.58 -5.50
CA ILE A 171 3.50 -4.60 -5.87
C ILE A 171 2.91 -5.97 -5.54
N ALA A 172 2.44 -6.18 -4.32
CA ALA A 172 1.86 -7.47 -3.89
C ALA A 172 0.64 -7.89 -4.72
N LEU A 173 -0.15 -6.92 -5.20
CA LEU A 173 -1.37 -7.12 -6.00
C LEU A 173 -1.12 -7.13 -7.52
N SER A 174 0.11 -6.91 -7.98
CA SER A 174 0.40 -6.83 -9.42
C SER A 174 0.12 -8.14 -10.20
N PRO A 175 0.19 -9.34 -9.58
CA PRO A 175 -0.22 -10.57 -10.25
C PRO A 175 -1.70 -10.60 -10.70
N ASP A 176 -2.61 -9.89 -10.00
CA ASP A 176 -4.01 -9.74 -10.43
C ASP A 176 -4.12 -9.15 -11.87
N ALA A 177 -3.09 -8.44 -12.32
CA ALA A 177 -2.99 -7.85 -13.64
C ALA A 177 -2.04 -8.63 -14.60
N GLY A 178 -1.57 -9.81 -14.21
CA GLY A 178 -0.59 -10.60 -14.98
C GLY A 178 0.82 -10.01 -14.95
N ILE A 179 1.19 -9.31 -13.88
CA ILE A 179 2.54 -8.78 -13.65
C ILE A 179 3.19 -9.63 -12.56
N GLU A 180 3.82 -10.73 -12.98
CA GLU A 180 4.40 -11.72 -12.08
C GLU A 180 5.73 -11.27 -11.47
N HIS A 181 6.13 -11.90 -10.35
CA HIS A 181 7.34 -11.54 -9.60
C HIS A 181 8.53 -12.47 -9.84
N ASP A 182 8.46 -13.40 -10.78
CA ASP A 182 9.53 -14.39 -11.01
C ASP A 182 10.88 -13.74 -11.34
N ALA A 183 10.85 -12.64 -12.08
CA ALA A 183 12.02 -11.86 -12.46
C ALA A 183 12.53 -10.90 -11.36
N TYR A 184 11.90 -10.89 -10.16
CA TYR A 184 12.16 -9.91 -9.10
C TYR A 184 12.45 -10.59 -7.75
N PRO A 185 13.62 -11.25 -7.58
CA PRO A 185 13.92 -12.01 -6.37
C PRO A 185 14.04 -11.16 -5.11
N ALA A 186 14.58 -9.92 -5.20
CA ALA A 186 14.68 -9.04 -4.05
C ALA A 186 13.29 -8.53 -3.61
N ILE A 187 12.41 -8.19 -4.56
CA ILE A 187 11.00 -7.87 -4.28
C ILE A 187 10.32 -9.04 -3.58
N ARG A 188 10.50 -10.29 -4.03
CA ARG A 188 9.88 -11.46 -3.38
C ARG A 188 10.35 -11.61 -1.93
N GLY A 189 11.63 -11.43 -1.66
CA GLY A 189 12.17 -11.44 -0.30
C GLY A 189 11.57 -10.34 0.58
N TRP A 190 11.45 -9.15 0.04
CA TRP A 190 10.83 -8.01 0.72
C TRP A 190 9.32 -8.22 0.97
N LEU A 191 8.57 -8.72 -0.02
CA LEU A 191 7.15 -9.07 0.14
C LEU A 191 6.95 -10.13 1.22
N TYR A 192 7.87 -11.09 1.30
CA TYR A 192 7.85 -12.11 2.36
C TYR A 192 8.07 -11.47 3.74
N ALA A 193 9.08 -10.59 3.88
CA ALA A 193 9.34 -9.88 5.13
C ALA A 193 8.18 -9.01 5.58
N MET A 194 7.55 -8.28 4.65
CA MET A 194 6.36 -7.47 4.92
C MET A 194 5.20 -8.31 5.50
N ARG A 195 4.93 -9.48 4.92
CA ARG A 195 3.88 -10.39 5.40
C ARG A 195 4.21 -11.01 6.75
N GLY A 196 5.48 -11.05 7.14
CA GLY A 196 5.96 -11.55 8.42
C GLY A 196 5.85 -10.56 9.58
N LEU A 197 5.47 -9.32 9.33
CA LEU A 197 5.39 -8.30 10.38
C LEU A 197 4.32 -8.65 11.42
N PRO A 198 4.62 -8.56 12.72
CA PRO A 198 3.62 -8.68 13.77
C PRO A 198 2.50 -7.66 13.58
N GLY A 199 1.26 -8.11 13.52
CA GLY A 199 0.11 -7.25 13.26
C GLY A 199 -0.21 -7.04 11.77
N PHE A 200 0.49 -7.77 10.86
CA PHE A 200 0.13 -7.77 9.44
C PHE A 200 -1.32 -8.24 9.25
N ILE A 201 -2.06 -7.55 8.41
CA ILE A 201 -3.44 -7.91 8.03
C ILE A 201 -3.52 -8.25 6.54
N THR A 202 -4.47 -9.08 6.18
CA THR A 202 -4.72 -9.48 4.78
C THR A 202 -5.71 -8.55 4.07
N MET A 203 -5.78 -8.68 2.75
CA MET A 203 -6.87 -8.18 1.91
C MET A 203 -7.07 -9.13 0.73
N PRO A 204 -8.20 -9.07 -0.01
CA PRO A 204 -8.35 -9.87 -1.23
C PRO A 204 -7.17 -9.65 -2.21
N GLY A 205 -6.47 -10.74 -2.57
CA GLY A 205 -5.25 -10.74 -3.36
C GLY A 205 -3.94 -10.67 -2.55
N ILE A 206 -3.99 -10.38 -1.25
CA ILE A 206 -2.83 -10.43 -0.34
C ILE A 206 -3.16 -11.37 0.82
N HIS A 207 -2.49 -12.52 0.86
CA HIS A 207 -2.71 -13.59 1.85
C HIS A 207 -1.63 -13.57 2.93
N ALA A 208 -1.96 -14.09 4.12
CA ALA A 208 -0.98 -14.36 5.18
C ALA A 208 -0.03 -15.49 4.75
N MET A 209 1.19 -15.50 5.33
CA MET A 209 2.19 -16.53 4.99
C MET A 209 1.73 -17.95 5.29
N HIS A 210 0.86 -18.13 6.26
CA HIS A 210 0.35 -19.46 6.68
C HIS A 210 -0.76 -20.01 5.79
N ASP A 211 -1.46 -19.16 5.04
CA ASP A 211 -2.58 -19.57 4.19
C ASP A 211 -2.15 -20.32 2.93
N GLN A 212 -0.85 -20.28 2.58
CA GLN A 212 -0.31 -20.98 1.41
C GLN A 212 0.04 -22.45 1.66
N ARG A 213 -0.09 -22.95 2.90
CA ARG A 213 0.16 -24.37 3.27
C ARG A 213 -1.12 -25.21 3.39
N GLY A 214 -2.28 -24.65 3.09
CA GLY A 214 -3.57 -25.17 3.55
C GLY A 214 -4.32 -26.14 2.63
N GLU A 215 -3.80 -26.62 1.50
CA GLU A 215 -4.56 -27.57 0.67
C GLU A 215 -3.85 -28.89 0.33
N GLU A 216 -2.56 -29.05 0.62
CA GLU A 216 -1.86 -30.32 0.32
C GLU A 216 -1.84 -31.32 1.48
N ASP A 217 -2.06 -30.91 2.74
CA ASP A 217 -1.97 -31.79 3.90
C ASP A 217 -3.32 -32.39 4.37
N ALA A 218 -4.41 -32.16 3.67
CA ALA A 218 -5.73 -32.71 4.02
C ALA A 218 -6.02 -34.09 3.42
N ASN A 219 -5.07 -34.71 2.71
CA ASN A 219 -5.22 -36.04 2.06
C ASN A 219 -4.05 -36.99 2.36
N VAL A 220 -3.63 -37.11 3.61
CA VAL A 220 -2.79 -38.24 4.06
C VAL A 220 -3.44 -38.91 5.25
#